data_fd03481016fe9f358072b7ff3af64d00
#
_entry.id   fd03481016fe9f358072b7ff3af64d00
#
_cell.length_a   1.000
_cell.length_b   1.000
_cell.length_c   1.000
_cell.angle_alpha   90.00
_cell.angle_beta   90.00
_cell.angle_gamma   90.00
#
_symmetry.space_group_name_H-M   'P 1'
#
loop_
_entity.id
_entity.type
_entity.pdbx_description
1 polymer ?
#
loop_
_entity_poly.entity_id
_entity_poly.type
_entity_poly.pdbx_seq_one_letter_code
_entity_poly.pdbx_strand_id
1 'polypeptide(L)'
;FELAGFYQRPVVVDESVSEEDRIARTVEQLLTEHRLKADGIVVSMPGLVVSVRLLTLPFTDRRKISRVVPYEMEGDLPFGLEEVVISYHILKQAEGKTRVLAVALRKDLLKEHLEALARVGVVPKVVDVDFMALFSLTQAGLKQTEGCYALVDLGDTKTSVCVVHDASLGFGRSIPIAGRAVSEAIEKEFGLSYEEARRLKEIEGFLPTGSGEETHVEKKRLGKTVESAVIPLVQEIARTFYAFEAESQRKVERIFLCGGTAQLTNLPEYLSAQMSMPVDHLPLEPPGGTALGPQDPVIMPHAYGLGMRGLFDGRCSQINLLRDEFAYRTEIKGLRGKMIYLGVALGLVASLFVFDAVSRYTAKKNEYNALKKEVLGVFKETFPGVKQVGGASQQMKSRILDLQKKSLALVSLGGSPVTALDLIREVTERTPAGVEIDVSAFSFDAEKVRVSGRTDSFESVDRILKALDGYELFEKVTLSNAKVDAKDNKVDFKLSISLRSL
;
A
#
# COMPACT_ATOMS: atom_id res chain seq x y z
N PHE A 1 -17.26 10.04 9.68
CA PHE A 1 -18.18 10.24 8.56
C PHE A 1 -19.52 10.73 9.11
N GLU A 2 -20.29 11.41 8.28
CA GLU A 2 -21.57 12.03 8.63
C GLU A 2 -22.57 11.71 7.52
N LEU A 3 -23.85 11.43 7.89
CA LEU A 3 -24.92 11.33 6.93
C LEU A 3 -25.33 12.75 6.51
N ALA A 4 -25.08 13.13 5.28
CA ALA A 4 -25.38 14.45 4.76
C ALA A 4 -26.87 14.64 4.38
N GLY A 5 -27.54 13.56 4.02
CA GLY A 5 -28.97 13.56 3.67
C GLY A 5 -29.46 12.19 3.23
N PHE A 6 -30.77 12.02 3.29
CA PHE A 6 -31.49 10.89 2.73
C PHE A 6 -32.60 11.41 1.82
N TYR A 7 -32.69 10.89 0.61
CA TYR A 7 -33.67 11.33 -0.39
C TYR A 7 -34.34 10.12 -1.01
N GLN A 8 -35.64 10.18 -1.15
CA GLN A 8 -36.47 9.13 -1.71
C GLN A 8 -37.43 9.69 -2.76
N ARG A 9 -37.67 8.91 -3.80
CA ARG A 9 -38.62 9.24 -4.85
C ARG A 9 -39.24 7.96 -5.41
N PRO A 10 -40.58 7.91 -5.61
CA PRO A 10 -41.23 6.80 -6.27
C PRO A 10 -40.79 6.74 -7.75
N VAL A 11 -40.54 5.53 -8.25
CA VAL A 11 -40.31 5.29 -9.68
C VAL A 11 -41.69 5.35 -10.38
N VAL A 12 -41.82 6.26 -11.36
CA VAL A 12 -43.05 6.40 -12.12
C VAL A 12 -43.24 5.17 -13.00
N VAL A 13 -44.44 4.58 -12.93
CA VAL A 13 -44.82 3.45 -13.77
C VAL A 13 -45.13 3.96 -15.18
N ASP A 14 -44.30 3.59 -16.16
CA ASP A 14 -44.48 3.87 -17.59
C ASP A 14 -44.12 2.59 -18.34
N GLU A 15 -45.13 1.90 -18.83
CA GLU A 15 -44.96 0.62 -19.53
C GLU A 15 -44.28 0.76 -20.89
N SER A 16 -44.17 1.97 -21.43
CA SER A 16 -43.47 2.25 -22.69
C SER A 16 -41.97 2.32 -22.56
N VAL A 17 -41.44 2.32 -21.33
CA VAL A 17 -40.02 2.50 -20.99
C VAL A 17 -39.53 1.31 -20.14
N SER A 18 -38.31 0.85 -20.37
CA SER A 18 -37.71 -0.24 -19.56
C SER A 18 -37.60 0.16 -18.09
N GLU A 19 -37.58 -0.84 -17.20
CA GLU A 19 -37.47 -0.61 -15.76
C GLU A 19 -36.17 0.13 -15.43
N GLU A 20 -35.07 -0.24 -16.07
CA GLU A 20 -33.74 0.37 -15.89
C GLU A 20 -33.77 1.87 -16.28
N ASP A 21 -34.43 2.21 -17.38
CA ASP A 21 -34.55 3.61 -17.82
C ASP A 21 -35.45 4.42 -16.88
N ARG A 22 -36.51 3.85 -16.34
CA ARG A 22 -37.36 4.49 -15.33
C ARG A 22 -36.57 4.77 -14.04
N ILE A 23 -35.79 3.80 -13.59
CA ILE A 23 -34.91 3.95 -12.43
C ILE A 23 -33.87 5.05 -12.70
N ALA A 24 -33.19 4.98 -13.84
CA ALA A 24 -32.16 5.97 -14.21
C ALA A 24 -32.71 7.40 -14.26
N ARG A 25 -33.88 7.62 -14.88
CA ARG A 25 -34.55 8.92 -14.90
C ARG A 25 -34.92 9.41 -13.48
N THR A 26 -35.35 8.51 -12.62
CA THR A 26 -35.68 8.85 -11.22
C THR A 26 -34.43 9.26 -10.45
N VAL A 27 -33.31 8.56 -10.67
CA VAL A 27 -32.02 8.91 -10.09
C VAL A 27 -31.54 10.28 -10.60
N GLU A 28 -31.64 10.54 -11.90
CA GLU A 28 -31.30 11.85 -12.51
C GLU A 28 -32.10 13.00 -11.85
N GLN A 29 -33.40 12.79 -11.67
CA GLN A 29 -34.26 13.77 -11.00
C GLN A 29 -33.80 14.03 -9.57
N LEU A 30 -33.52 12.99 -8.77
CA LEU A 30 -32.99 13.13 -7.42
C LEU A 30 -31.68 13.89 -7.37
N LEU A 31 -30.72 13.52 -8.25
CA LEU A 31 -29.41 14.17 -8.31
C LEU A 31 -29.51 15.64 -8.67
N THR A 32 -30.40 15.98 -9.60
CA THR A 32 -30.59 17.35 -10.09
C THR A 32 -31.32 18.22 -9.07
N GLU A 33 -32.41 17.72 -8.51
CA GLU A 33 -33.27 18.43 -7.53
C GLU A 33 -32.48 18.80 -6.27
N HIS A 34 -31.69 17.85 -5.76
CA HIS A 34 -30.90 18.06 -4.56
C HIS A 34 -29.45 18.50 -4.83
N ARG A 35 -29.08 18.76 -6.11
CA ARG A 35 -27.73 19.19 -6.54
C ARG A 35 -26.61 18.29 -5.97
N LEU A 36 -26.87 16.97 -5.95
CA LEU A 36 -25.95 16.02 -5.37
C LEU A 36 -24.72 15.87 -6.25
N LYS A 37 -23.54 15.95 -5.64
CA LYS A 37 -22.25 15.66 -6.25
C LYS A 37 -21.56 14.61 -5.41
N ALA A 38 -21.09 13.55 -6.04
CA ALA A 38 -20.45 12.45 -5.35
C ALA A 38 -19.13 12.08 -6.02
N ASP A 39 -18.07 11.87 -5.22
CA ASP A 39 -16.80 11.34 -5.68
C ASP A 39 -16.84 9.82 -5.92
N GLY A 40 -17.86 9.15 -5.40
CA GLY A 40 -18.08 7.73 -5.58
C GLY A 40 -19.56 7.38 -5.43
N ILE A 41 -20.07 6.58 -6.35
CA ILE A 41 -21.44 6.08 -6.34
C ILE A 41 -21.38 4.57 -6.17
N VAL A 42 -22.22 4.06 -5.27
CA VAL A 42 -22.41 2.61 -5.04
C VAL A 42 -23.86 2.30 -5.36
N VAL A 43 -24.06 1.27 -6.16
CA VAL A 43 -25.37 0.76 -6.54
C VAL A 43 -25.46 -0.73 -6.24
N SER A 44 -26.68 -1.30 -6.25
CA SER A 44 -26.89 -2.73 -6.11
C SER A 44 -27.75 -3.28 -7.23
N MET A 45 -27.44 -4.50 -7.66
CA MET A 45 -28.33 -5.30 -8.48
C MET A 45 -29.34 -6.04 -7.60
N PRO A 46 -30.57 -6.25 -8.09
CA PRO A 46 -31.53 -7.09 -7.38
C PRO A 46 -31.01 -8.53 -7.23
N GLY A 47 -31.04 -9.07 -6.02
CA GLY A 47 -30.65 -10.45 -5.77
C GLY A 47 -31.51 -11.51 -6.48
N LEU A 48 -32.69 -11.09 -6.98
CA LEU A 48 -33.58 -11.96 -7.78
C LEU A 48 -32.98 -12.36 -9.14
N VAL A 49 -32.11 -11.53 -9.72
CA VAL A 49 -31.44 -11.78 -11.02
C VAL A 49 -30.05 -12.34 -10.86
N VAL A 50 -29.63 -12.61 -9.62
CA VAL A 50 -28.29 -13.09 -9.26
C VAL A 50 -28.38 -14.56 -8.81
N SER A 51 -27.58 -15.43 -9.38
CA SER A 51 -27.38 -16.79 -8.85
C SER A 51 -26.44 -16.74 -7.66
N VAL A 52 -26.85 -17.29 -6.52
CA VAL A 52 -26.08 -17.29 -5.27
C VAL A 52 -25.72 -18.73 -4.89
N ARG A 53 -24.46 -18.98 -4.51
CA ARG A 53 -23.97 -20.28 -4.05
C ARG A 53 -23.04 -20.13 -2.85
N LEU A 54 -23.14 -21.09 -1.93
CA LEU A 54 -22.20 -21.25 -0.84
C LEU A 54 -21.21 -22.35 -1.22
N LEU A 55 -19.92 -21.98 -1.29
CA LEU A 55 -18.86 -22.90 -1.69
C LEU A 55 -17.87 -23.08 -0.53
N THR A 56 -17.38 -24.33 -0.37
CA THR A 56 -16.31 -24.65 0.57
C THR A 56 -15.09 -25.13 -0.19
N LEU A 57 -14.02 -24.33 -0.15
CA LEU A 57 -12.79 -24.59 -0.90
C LEU A 57 -11.70 -25.12 0.03
N PRO A 58 -10.89 -26.13 -0.38
CA PRO A 58 -9.87 -26.76 0.45
C PRO A 58 -8.55 -25.97 0.49
N PHE A 59 -8.59 -24.65 0.43
CA PHE A 59 -7.42 -23.76 0.48
C PHE A 59 -7.83 -22.35 0.93
N THR A 60 -6.82 -21.55 1.36
CA THR A 60 -7.01 -20.19 1.90
C THR A 60 -6.38 -19.08 1.03
N ASP A 61 -5.62 -19.46 0.00
CA ASP A 61 -4.98 -18.51 -0.90
C ASP A 61 -6.01 -17.77 -1.78
N ARG A 62 -6.07 -16.44 -1.65
CA ARG A 62 -7.03 -15.59 -2.37
C ARG A 62 -6.92 -15.70 -3.90
N ARG A 63 -5.70 -15.91 -4.43
CA ARG A 63 -5.49 -16.03 -5.87
C ARG A 63 -6.04 -17.37 -6.40
N LYS A 64 -5.90 -18.43 -5.62
CA LYS A 64 -6.50 -19.73 -5.94
C LYS A 64 -8.01 -19.65 -5.86
N ILE A 65 -8.56 -19.04 -4.80
CA ILE A 65 -10.01 -18.84 -4.63
C ILE A 65 -10.58 -18.12 -5.85
N SER A 66 -10.01 -16.98 -6.25
CA SER A 66 -10.53 -16.20 -7.39
C SER A 66 -10.52 -16.96 -8.72
N ARG A 67 -9.61 -17.92 -8.89
CA ARG A 67 -9.53 -18.73 -10.11
C ARG A 67 -10.49 -19.92 -10.08
N VAL A 68 -10.75 -20.49 -8.92
CA VAL A 68 -11.53 -21.74 -8.79
C VAL A 68 -13.02 -21.46 -8.63
N VAL A 69 -13.42 -20.38 -7.95
CA VAL A 69 -14.83 -20.02 -7.74
C VAL A 69 -15.66 -20.04 -9.03
N PRO A 70 -15.21 -19.48 -10.18
CA PRO A 70 -15.99 -19.56 -11.42
C PRO A 70 -16.30 -21.02 -11.85
N TYR A 71 -15.32 -21.89 -11.81
CA TYR A 71 -15.48 -23.28 -12.22
C TYR A 71 -16.39 -24.09 -11.26
N GLU A 72 -16.31 -23.80 -9.96
CA GLU A 72 -17.20 -24.41 -8.96
C GLU A 72 -18.66 -23.97 -9.13
N MET A 73 -18.89 -22.80 -9.71
CA MET A 73 -20.24 -22.32 -10.02
C MET A 73 -20.78 -22.82 -11.34
N GLU A 74 -19.92 -23.21 -12.29
CA GLU A 74 -20.30 -23.55 -13.68
C GLU A 74 -21.37 -24.63 -13.76
N GLY A 75 -21.25 -25.69 -12.94
CA GLY A 75 -22.20 -26.78 -12.92
C GLY A 75 -23.62 -26.42 -12.44
N ASP A 76 -23.77 -25.29 -11.76
CA ASP A 76 -25.02 -24.82 -11.17
C ASP A 76 -25.66 -23.68 -11.96
N LEU A 77 -24.97 -23.18 -12.99
CA LEU A 77 -25.43 -22.06 -13.81
C LEU A 77 -26.14 -22.56 -15.08
N PRO A 78 -27.28 -21.98 -15.46
CA PRO A 78 -27.94 -22.28 -16.74
C PRO A 78 -27.29 -21.56 -17.93
N PHE A 79 -26.16 -20.90 -17.75
CA PHE A 79 -25.43 -20.07 -18.71
C PHE A 79 -23.94 -20.43 -18.71
N GLY A 80 -23.23 -20.16 -19.81
CA GLY A 80 -21.78 -20.30 -19.88
C GLY A 80 -21.05 -19.29 -19.01
N LEU A 81 -19.83 -19.64 -18.57
CA LEU A 81 -18.99 -18.71 -17.77
C LEU A 81 -18.68 -17.40 -18.49
N GLU A 82 -18.63 -17.43 -19.82
CA GLU A 82 -18.43 -16.25 -20.67
C GLU A 82 -19.61 -15.28 -20.68
N GLU A 83 -20.82 -15.74 -20.32
CA GLU A 83 -22.05 -14.93 -20.29
C GLU A 83 -22.30 -14.29 -18.93
N VAL A 84 -21.53 -14.64 -17.90
CA VAL A 84 -21.75 -14.17 -16.53
C VAL A 84 -20.56 -13.42 -15.96
N VAL A 85 -20.84 -12.49 -15.04
CA VAL A 85 -19.86 -11.90 -14.14
C VAL A 85 -19.97 -12.58 -12.79
N ILE A 86 -18.84 -13.05 -12.26
CA ILE A 86 -18.79 -13.77 -10.99
C ILE A 86 -18.00 -12.97 -9.97
N SER A 87 -18.57 -12.81 -8.78
CA SER A 87 -17.93 -12.19 -7.62
C SER A 87 -18.17 -13.04 -6.38
N TYR A 88 -17.40 -12.84 -5.32
CA TYR A 88 -17.58 -13.62 -4.09
C TYR A 88 -17.21 -12.79 -2.85
N HIS A 89 -17.78 -13.21 -1.72
CA HIS A 89 -17.45 -12.73 -0.38
C HIS A 89 -16.95 -13.89 0.47
N ILE A 90 -15.84 -13.70 1.19
CA ILE A 90 -15.28 -14.71 2.09
C ILE A 90 -16.05 -14.66 3.41
N LEU A 91 -16.73 -15.77 3.73
CA LEU A 91 -17.50 -15.91 4.97
C LEU A 91 -16.61 -16.30 6.15
N LYS A 92 -15.76 -17.31 5.95
CA LYS A 92 -14.87 -17.85 6.99
C LYS A 92 -13.66 -18.53 6.39
N GLN A 93 -12.53 -18.36 7.06
CA GLN A 93 -11.32 -19.14 6.77
C GLN A 93 -10.89 -19.86 8.05
N ALA A 94 -10.89 -21.18 8.04
CA ALA A 94 -10.49 -22.01 9.17
C ALA A 94 -9.98 -23.38 8.69
N GLU A 95 -9.05 -23.98 9.42
CA GLU A 95 -8.56 -25.35 9.19
C GLU A 95 -8.10 -25.63 7.74
N GLY A 96 -7.47 -24.65 7.11
CA GLY A 96 -7.01 -24.75 5.71
C GLY A 96 -8.12 -24.66 4.66
N LYS A 97 -9.37 -24.44 5.06
CA LYS A 97 -10.53 -24.30 4.17
C LYS A 97 -11.04 -22.86 4.17
N THR A 98 -11.66 -22.48 3.06
CA THR A 98 -12.36 -21.21 2.91
C THR A 98 -13.80 -21.43 2.51
N ARG A 99 -14.73 -20.86 3.24
CA ARG A 99 -16.13 -20.82 2.88
C ARG A 99 -16.42 -19.44 2.25
N VAL A 100 -17.03 -19.45 1.07
CA VAL A 100 -17.37 -18.22 0.34
C VAL A 100 -18.83 -18.22 -0.08
N LEU A 101 -19.43 -17.04 -0.11
CA LEU A 101 -20.69 -16.79 -0.81
C LEU A 101 -20.30 -16.24 -2.20
N ALA A 102 -20.57 -17.03 -3.23
CA ALA A 102 -20.33 -16.66 -4.61
C ALA A 102 -21.61 -16.21 -5.27
N VAL A 103 -21.53 -15.20 -6.12
CA VAL A 103 -22.63 -14.64 -6.89
C VAL A 103 -22.29 -14.59 -8.36
N ALA A 104 -23.24 -14.92 -9.22
CA ALA A 104 -23.12 -14.81 -10.67
C ALA A 104 -24.29 -14.01 -11.23
N LEU A 105 -23.99 -13.05 -12.08
CA LEU A 105 -24.95 -12.21 -12.78
C LEU A 105 -24.70 -12.26 -14.28
N ARG A 106 -25.75 -12.35 -15.09
CA ARG A 106 -25.63 -12.24 -16.55
C ARG A 106 -25.07 -10.89 -16.96
N LYS A 107 -24.13 -10.92 -17.90
CA LYS A 107 -23.44 -9.73 -18.42
C LYS A 107 -24.39 -8.77 -19.13
N ASP A 108 -25.38 -9.28 -19.85
CA ASP A 108 -26.37 -8.45 -20.54
C ASP A 108 -27.21 -7.61 -19.56
N LEU A 109 -27.67 -8.19 -18.44
CA LEU A 109 -28.41 -7.47 -17.42
C LEU A 109 -27.55 -6.39 -16.74
N LEU A 110 -26.30 -6.74 -16.42
CA LEU A 110 -25.38 -5.75 -15.85
C LEU A 110 -25.08 -4.60 -16.83
N LYS A 111 -24.88 -4.95 -18.10
CA LYS A 111 -24.62 -3.98 -19.16
C LYS A 111 -25.80 -3.01 -19.33
N GLU A 112 -27.03 -3.52 -19.42
CA GLU A 112 -28.25 -2.72 -19.56
C GLU A 112 -28.38 -1.74 -18.40
N HIS A 113 -28.20 -2.21 -17.14
CA HIS A 113 -28.25 -1.38 -15.94
C HIS A 113 -27.19 -0.27 -15.98
N LEU A 114 -25.93 -0.61 -16.32
CA LEU A 114 -24.83 0.35 -16.38
C LEU A 114 -25.02 1.37 -17.51
N GLU A 115 -25.53 0.97 -18.65
CA GLU A 115 -25.83 1.85 -19.78
C GLU A 115 -26.97 2.81 -19.45
N ALA A 116 -28.02 2.35 -18.76
CA ALA A 116 -29.11 3.21 -18.29
C ALA A 116 -28.58 4.29 -17.33
N LEU A 117 -27.76 3.92 -16.36
CA LEU A 117 -27.13 4.86 -15.44
C LEU A 117 -26.17 5.84 -16.14
N ALA A 118 -25.38 5.33 -17.10
CA ALA A 118 -24.45 6.17 -17.84
C ALA A 118 -25.13 7.23 -18.69
N ARG A 119 -26.34 6.95 -19.24
CA ARG A 119 -27.16 7.94 -19.97
C ARG A 119 -27.51 9.17 -19.13
N VAL A 120 -27.64 9.00 -17.83
CA VAL A 120 -27.94 10.08 -16.86
C VAL A 120 -26.68 10.56 -16.12
N GLY A 121 -25.49 10.23 -16.62
CA GLY A 121 -24.22 10.71 -16.07
C GLY A 121 -23.78 10.01 -14.76
N VAL A 122 -24.39 8.88 -14.42
CA VAL A 122 -24.07 8.10 -13.22
C VAL A 122 -23.10 6.96 -13.57
N VAL A 123 -21.90 7.01 -13.01
CA VAL A 123 -20.86 5.97 -13.18
C VAL A 123 -20.53 5.37 -11.81
N PRO A 124 -21.06 4.17 -11.49
CA PRO A 124 -20.81 3.56 -10.18
C PRO A 124 -19.37 3.07 -10.06
N LYS A 125 -18.80 3.19 -8.85
CA LYS A 125 -17.50 2.58 -8.49
C LYS A 125 -17.66 1.14 -8.00
N VAL A 126 -18.82 0.82 -7.45
CA VAL A 126 -19.16 -0.50 -6.93
C VAL A 126 -20.59 -0.84 -7.36
N VAL A 127 -20.78 -2.04 -7.87
CA VAL A 127 -22.08 -2.66 -8.05
C VAL A 127 -22.15 -3.89 -7.14
N ASP A 128 -22.91 -3.79 -6.07
CA ASP A 128 -23.09 -4.86 -5.10
C ASP A 128 -24.41 -5.62 -5.36
N VAL A 129 -24.82 -6.49 -4.46
CA VAL A 129 -26.12 -7.18 -4.47
C VAL A 129 -26.95 -6.67 -3.28
N ASP A 130 -28.25 -6.53 -3.43
CA ASP A 130 -29.15 -5.87 -2.46
C ASP A 130 -29.05 -6.41 -1.02
N PHE A 131 -29.09 -7.73 -0.80
CA PHE A 131 -28.95 -8.32 0.54
C PHE A 131 -27.55 -8.09 1.15
N MET A 132 -26.53 -7.80 0.35
CA MET A 132 -25.20 -7.46 0.83
C MET A 132 -25.11 -6.03 1.36
N ALA A 133 -26.01 -5.15 0.91
CA ALA A 133 -26.16 -3.82 1.51
C ALA A 133 -26.56 -3.91 2.98
N LEU A 134 -27.48 -4.83 3.30
CA LEU A 134 -27.89 -5.10 4.69
C LEU A 134 -26.73 -5.65 5.53
N PHE A 135 -25.92 -6.56 4.97
CA PHE A 135 -24.71 -7.04 5.64
C PHE A 135 -23.71 -5.88 5.90
N SER A 136 -23.55 -4.98 4.94
CA SER A 136 -22.64 -3.83 5.10
C SER A 136 -23.05 -2.90 6.26
N LEU A 137 -24.34 -2.79 6.53
CA LEU A 137 -24.86 -2.09 7.72
C LEU A 137 -24.32 -2.68 9.02
N THR A 138 -24.29 -4.01 9.13
CA THR A 138 -23.85 -4.68 10.37
C THR A 138 -22.37 -4.47 10.67
N GLN A 139 -21.57 -4.22 9.63
CA GLN A 139 -20.13 -4.02 9.74
C GLN A 139 -19.72 -2.60 10.13
N ALA A 140 -20.56 -1.63 9.88
CA ALA A 140 -20.17 -0.22 9.97
C ALA A 140 -21.17 0.69 10.72
N GLY A 141 -22.40 0.27 10.92
CA GLY A 141 -23.47 1.17 11.38
C GLY A 141 -24.33 0.68 12.54
N LEU A 142 -24.41 -0.62 12.77
CA LEU A 142 -25.23 -1.16 13.85
C LEU A 142 -24.39 -1.43 15.10
N LYS A 143 -24.95 -1.16 16.28
CA LYS A 143 -24.42 -1.69 17.53
C LYS A 143 -24.35 -3.21 17.41
N GLN A 144 -23.23 -3.81 17.72
CA GLN A 144 -23.03 -5.26 17.61
C GLN A 144 -24.15 -5.97 18.36
N THR A 145 -24.99 -6.67 17.60
CA THR A 145 -26.00 -7.58 18.15
C THR A 145 -25.33 -8.95 18.22
N GLU A 146 -25.22 -9.50 19.41
CA GLU A 146 -24.68 -10.85 19.62
C GLU A 146 -25.69 -11.89 19.14
N GLY A 147 -25.19 -13.09 18.82
CA GLY A 147 -26.03 -14.21 18.40
C GLY A 147 -26.30 -14.25 16.89
N CYS A 148 -27.35 -14.97 16.54
CA CYS A 148 -27.77 -15.17 15.15
C CYS A 148 -29.06 -14.41 14.88
N TYR A 149 -29.03 -13.45 13.98
CA TYR A 149 -30.19 -12.64 13.63
C TYR A 149 -30.33 -12.45 12.12
N ALA A 150 -31.55 -12.14 11.70
CA ALA A 150 -31.85 -11.82 10.32
C ALA A 150 -32.21 -10.33 10.16
N LEU A 151 -31.68 -9.71 9.11
CA LEU A 151 -32.14 -8.43 8.58
C LEU A 151 -33.06 -8.74 7.41
N VAL A 152 -34.27 -8.21 7.42
CA VAL A 152 -35.28 -8.43 6.39
C VAL A 152 -35.75 -7.08 5.86
N ASP A 153 -35.37 -6.76 4.63
CA ASP A 153 -35.81 -5.55 3.91
C ASP A 153 -37.02 -5.87 3.06
N LEU A 154 -38.17 -5.37 3.50
CA LEU A 154 -39.48 -5.57 2.87
C LEU A 154 -39.76 -4.40 1.92
N GLY A 155 -39.31 -4.56 0.65
CA GLY A 155 -39.53 -3.58 -0.40
C GLY A 155 -40.94 -3.59 -0.99
N ASP A 156 -41.08 -3.06 -2.21
CA ASP A 156 -42.34 -3.12 -2.99
C ASP A 156 -42.41 -4.43 -3.81
N THR A 157 -41.39 -4.76 -4.57
CA THR A 157 -41.39 -5.91 -5.50
C THR A 157 -40.64 -7.14 -4.96
N LYS A 158 -39.74 -6.94 -4.00
CA LYS A 158 -38.91 -7.99 -3.46
C LYS A 158 -38.63 -7.80 -1.97
N THR A 159 -38.34 -8.90 -1.31
CA THR A 159 -37.84 -8.94 0.06
C THR A 159 -36.43 -9.46 0.08
N SER A 160 -35.49 -8.68 0.65
CA SER A 160 -34.11 -9.11 0.81
C SER A 160 -33.88 -9.60 2.23
N VAL A 161 -33.33 -10.82 2.35
CA VAL A 161 -33.02 -11.46 3.64
C VAL A 161 -31.50 -11.62 3.76
N CYS A 162 -30.97 -11.13 4.88
CA CYS A 162 -29.58 -11.26 5.24
C CYS A 162 -29.48 -11.85 6.65
N VAL A 163 -28.94 -13.06 6.79
CA VAL A 163 -28.69 -13.70 8.09
C VAL A 163 -27.27 -13.43 8.53
N VAL A 164 -27.11 -12.95 9.73
CA VAL A 164 -25.82 -12.61 10.34
C VAL A 164 -25.61 -13.45 11.60
N HIS A 165 -24.43 -14.00 11.75
CA HIS A 165 -24.01 -14.76 12.92
C HIS A 165 -22.59 -14.37 13.31
N ASP A 166 -22.37 -14.01 14.58
CA ASP A 166 -21.08 -13.57 15.11
C ASP A 166 -20.40 -12.51 14.20
N ALA A 167 -21.14 -11.48 13.85
CA ALA A 167 -20.75 -10.39 12.96
C ALA A 167 -20.30 -10.83 11.54
N SER A 168 -20.52 -12.08 11.16
CA SER A 168 -20.22 -12.62 9.83
C SER A 168 -21.50 -12.88 9.05
N LEU A 169 -21.45 -12.76 7.73
CA LEU A 169 -22.56 -13.16 6.88
C LEU A 169 -22.75 -14.67 6.99
N GLY A 170 -23.95 -15.11 7.37
CA GLY A 170 -24.34 -16.50 7.38
C GLY A 170 -25.01 -16.94 6.07
N PHE A 171 -25.96 -16.13 5.61
CA PHE A 171 -26.74 -16.40 4.41
C PHE A 171 -27.35 -15.09 3.84
N GLY A 172 -27.58 -15.05 2.53
CA GLY A 172 -28.22 -13.91 1.86
C GLY A 172 -29.08 -14.40 0.69
N ARG A 173 -30.30 -13.89 0.59
CA ARG A 173 -31.26 -14.25 -0.44
C ARG A 173 -32.25 -13.12 -0.69
N SER A 174 -32.76 -13.02 -1.93
CA SER A 174 -33.92 -12.20 -2.28
C SER A 174 -35.12 -13.07 -2.65
N ILE A 175 -36.30 -12.66 -2.21
CA ILE A 175 -37.59 -13.34 -2.36
C ILE A 175 -38.46 -12.47 -3.27
N PRO A 176 -39.14 -13.01 -4.32
CA PRO A 176 -39.95 -12.25 -5.26
C PRO A 176 -41.36 -11.95 -4.73
N ILE A 177 -41.51 -11.75 -3.43
CA ILE A 177 -42.79 -11.42 -2.76
C ILE A 177 -42.54 -10.25 -1.81
N ALA A 178 -43.32 -9.19 -1.93
CA ALA A 178 -43.22 -8.00 -1.06
C ALA A 178 -44.49 -7.18 -1.10
N GLY A 179 -44.41 -5.87 -0.85
CA GLY A 179 -45.56 -4.98 -0.72
C GLY A 179 -46.49 -4.89 -1.91
N ARG A 180 -45.97 -5.15 -3.12
CA ARG A 180 -46.78 -5.21 -4.35
C ARG A 180 -47.85 -6.29 -4.28
N ALA A 181 -47.56 -7.46 -3.78
CA ALA A 181 -48.53 -8.54 -3.61
C ALA A 181 -49.70 -8.15 -2.70
N VAL A 182 -49.42 -7.34 -1.69
CA VAL A 182 -50.48 -6.78 -0.81
C VAL A 182 -51.32 -5.77 -1.57
N SER A 183 -50.73 -4.85 -2.35
CA SER A 183 -51.43 -3.88 -3.16
C SER A 183 -52.34 -4.54 -4.20
N GLU A 184 -51.82 -5.56 -4.91
CA GLU A 184 -52.56 -6.34 -5.90
C GLU A 184 -53.75 -7.13 -5.26
N ALA A 185 -53.56 -7.67 -4.06
CA ALA A 185 -54.63 -8.32 -3.33
C ALA A 185 -55.74 -7.33 -2.95
N ILE A 186 -55.38 -6.12 -2.50
CA ILE A 186 -56.34 -5.04 -2.18
C ILE A 186 -57.06 -4.56 -3.46
N GLU A 187 -56.33 -4.32 -4.54
CA GLU A 187 -56.85 -3.95 -5.86
C GLU A 187 -57.97 -4.90 -6.28
N LYS A 188 -57.64 -6.21 -6.26
CA LYS A 188 -58.55 -7.27 -6.65
C LYS A 188 -59.77 -7.38 -5.73
N GLU A 189 -59.57 -7.30 -4.42
CA GLU A 189 -60.64 -7.48 -3.43
C GLU A 189 -61.60 -6.31 -3.40
N PHE A 190 -61.14 -5.07 -3.56
CA PHE A 190 -61.93 -3.86 -3.45
C PHE A 190 -62.29 -3.25 -4.81
N GLY A 191 -61.78 -3.78 -5.93
CA GLY A 191 -62.02 -3.26 -7.28
C GLY A 191 -61.46 -1.85 -7.50
N LEU A 192 -60.37 -1.52 -6.82
CA LEU A 192 -59.64 -0.25 -6.91
C LEU A 192 -58.63 -0.26 -8.04
N SER A 193 -58.15 0.89 -8.47
CA SER A 193 -56.93 0.98 -9.24
C SER A 193 -55.69 0.61 -8.39
N TYR A 194 -54.62 0.17 -9.03
CA TYR A 194 -53.36 -0.17 -8.32
C TYR A 194 -52.89 0.99 -7.42
N GLU A 195 -52.92 2.24 -7.89
CA GLU A 195 -52.48 3.40 -7.12
C GLU A 195 -53.39 3.68 -5.91
N GLU A 196 -54.71 3.48 -6.04
CA GLU A 196 -55.63 3.59 -4.92
C GLU A 196 -55.42 2.48 -3.89
N ALA A 197 -55.23 1.24 -4.36
CA ALA A 197 -54.93 0.09 -3.51
C ALA A 197 -53.61 0.27 -2.77
N ARG A 198 -52.58 0.78 -3.45
CA ARG A 198 -51.29 1.11 -2.85
C ARG A 198 -51.45 2.18 -1.75
N ARG A 199 -52.17 3.25 -2.02
CA ARG A 199 -52.45 4.29 -1.01
C ARG A 199 -53.23 3.74 0.18
N LEU A 200 -54.25 2.90 -0.08
CA LEU A 200 -55.01 2.26 0.98
C LEU A 200 -54.13 1.38 1.87
N LYS A 201 -53.23 0.57 1.24
CA LYS A 201 -52.21 -0.19 1.97
C LYS A 201 -51.32 0.70 2.84
N GLU A 202 -50.81 1.82 2.31
CA GLU A 202 -49.87 2.70 2.99
C GLU A 202 -50.51 3.45 4.16
N ILE A 203 -51.80 3.82 4.06
CA ILE A 203 -52.50 4.63 5.06
C ILE A 203 -53.21 3.75 6.09
N GLU A 204 -53.92 2.71 5.65
CA GLU A 204 -54.82 1.91 6.47
C GLU A 204 -54.47 0.43 6.56
N GLY A 205 -53.41 -0.02 5.86
CA GLY A 205 -52.99 -1.41 5.85
C GLY A 205 -52.52 -1.88 7.22
N PHE A 206 -53.07 -2.98 7.70
CA PHE A 206 -52.72 -3.56 8.99
C PHE A 206 -52.86 -5.08 8.98
N LEU A 207 -52.22 -5.73 9.94
CA LEU A 207 -52.36 -7.17 10.21
C LEU A 207 -53.17 -7.41 11.48
N PRO A 208 -54.10 -8.38 11.48
CA PRO A 208 -54.90 -8.68 12.67
C PRO A 208 -54.00 -9.31 13.77
N THR A 209 -54.07 -8.80 14.98
CA THR A 209 -53.32 -9.32 16.15
C THR A 209 -54.17 -10.15 17.10
N GLY A 210 -55.39 -10.44 16.74
CA GLY A 210 -56.33 -11.27 17.55
C GLY A 210 -56.89 -10.62 18.82
N SER A 211 -56.44 -9.42 19.20
CA SER A 211 -56.79 -8.74 20.44
C SER A 211 -57.79 -7.61 20.31
N GLY A 212 -58.40 -7.35 19.13
CA GLY A 212 -59.37 -6.30 18.89
C GLY A 212 -60.51 -6.80 18.06
N GLU A 213 -61.77 -6.72 18.57
CA GLU A 213 -62.94 -6.80 17.75
C GLU A 213 -63.00 -5.54 16.87
N GLU A 214 -62.48 -5.65 15.65
CA GLU A 214 -62.69 -4.65 14.60
C GLU A 214 -64.21 -4.65 14.30
N THR A 215 -64.89 -3.63 14.77
CA THR A 215 -66.35 -3.48 14.63
C THR A 215 -66.80 -3.12 13.20
N HIS A 216 -65.87 -2.54 12.40
CA HIS A 216 -66.14 -2.17 11.01
C HIS A 216 -65.85 -3.30 10.04
N VAL A 217 -66.90 -3.75 9.30
CA VAL A 217 -66.83 -4.88 8.35
C VAL A 217 -65.73 -4.66 7.28
N GLU A 218 -65.62 -3.45 6.72
CA GLU A 218 -64.64 -3.10 5.69
C GLU A 218 -63.20 -3.19 6.21
N LYS A 219 -62.95 -2.70 7.42
CA LYS A 219 -61.65 -2.76 8.06
C LYS A 219 -61.26 -4.20 8.35
N LYS A 220 -62.20 -5.04 8.81
CA LYS A 220 -61.96 -6.48 8.99
C LYS A 220 -61.66 -7.18 7.67
N ARG A 221 -62.33 -6.79 6.59
CA ARG A 221 -62.09 -7.31 5.24
C ARG A 221 -60.70 -6.92 4.76
N LEU A 222 -60.29 -5.63 4.93
CA LEU A 222 -58.96 -5.15 4.60
C LEU A 222 -57.88 -5.93 5.35
N GLY A 223 -58.00 -6.08 6.67
CA GLY A 223 -57.02 -6.82 7.47
C GLY A 223 -56.84 -8.28 7.00
N LYS A 224 -57.97 -8.97 6.70
CA LYS A 224 -57.91 -10.34 6.16
C LYS A 224 -57.26 -10.40 4.78
N THR A 225 -57.51 -9.42 3.91
CA THR A 225 -56.90 -9.34 2.58
C THR A 225 -55.39 -9.15 2.70
N VAL A 226 -54.97 -8.21 3.56
CA VAL A 226 -53.54 -7.98 3.84
C VAL A 226 -52.86 -9.24 4.42
N GLU A 227 -53.52 -9.89 5.40
CA GLU A 227 -53.00 -11.13 6.01
C GLU A 227 -52.81 -12.24 4.97
N SER A 228 -53.84 -12.48 4.13
CA SER A 228 -53.77 -13.50 3.08
C SER A 228 -52.64 -13.26 2.08
N ALA A 229 -52.34 -12.00 1.77
CA ALA A 229 -51.25 -11.62 0.88
C ALA A 229 -49.87 -11.73 1.54
N VAL A 230 -49.78 -11.61 2.87
CA VAL A 230 -48.50 -11.70 3.61
C VAL A 230 -48.13 -13.15 3.94
N ILE A 231 -49.10 -14.09 4.07
CA ILE A 231 -48.82 -15.50 4.40
C ILE A 231 -47.76 -16.14 3.49
N PRO A 232 -47.81 -16.02 2.15
CA PRO A 232 -46.75 -16.60 1.28
C PRO A 232 -45.36 -16.03 1.56
N LEU A 233 -45.25 -14.73 1.88
CA LEU A 233 -44.02 -14.09 2.26
C LEU A 233 -43.46 -14.68 3.55
N VAL A 234 -44.28 -14.85 4.58
CA VAL A 234 -43.91 -15.48 5.86
C VAL A 234 -43.36 -16.88 5.62
N GLN A 235 -44.01 -17.68 4.76
CA GLN A 235 -43.57 -19.02 4.41
C GLN A 235 -42.20 -19.03 3.72
N GLU A 236 -41.98 -18.09 2.82
CA GLU A 236 -40.66 -18.01 2.13
C GLU A 236 -39.55 -17.55 3.06
N ILE A 237 -39.82 -16.62 4.00
CA ILE A 237 -38.86 -16.24 5.04
C ILE A 237 -38.56 -17.44 5.93
N ALA A 238 -39.57 -18.19 6.37
CA ALA A 238 -39.41 -19.40 7.19
C ALA A 238 -38.56 -20.46 6.44
N ARG A 239 -38.85 -20.70 5.15
CA ARG A 239 -38.05 -21.61 4.30
C ARG A 239 -36.58 -21.20 4.24
N THR A 240 -36.33 -19.89 4.17
CA THR A 240 -34.96 -19.34 4.15
C THR A 240 -34.23 -19.66 5.45
N PHE A 241 -34.91 -19.50 6.60
CA PHE A 241 -34.32 -19.81 7.91
C PHE A 241 -34.10 -21.32 8.10
N TYR A 242 -35.03 -22.17 7.66
CA TYR A 242 -34.83 -23.62 7.69
C TYR A 242 -33.65 -24.07 6.81
N ALA A 243 -33.49 -23.50 5.63
CA ALA A 243 -32.34 -23.79 4.77
C ALA A 243 -31.02 -23.38 5.43
N PHE A 244 -30.98 -22.20 6.04
CA PHE A 244 -29.83 -21.72 6.79
C PHE A 244 -29.52 -22.63 8.00
N GLU A 245 -30.54 -23.00 8.79
CA GLU A 245 -30.37 -23.88 9.96
C GLU A 245 -29.85 -25.27 9.54
N ALA A 246 -30.38 -25.86 8.50
CA ALA A 246 -29.94 -27.16 7.99
C ALA A 246 -28.47 -27.16 7.57
N GLU A 247 -27.97 -26.06 6.99
CA GLU A 247 -26.60 -25.92 6.53
C GLU A 247 -25.61 -25.50 7.63
N SER A 248 -26.03 -24.55 8.48
CA SER A 248 -25.14 -23.92 9.49
C SER A 248 -25.21 -24.58 10.86
N GLN A 249 -26.22 -25.40 11.13
CA GLN A 249 -26.57 -25.92 12.46
C GLN A 249 -26.85 -24.80 13.49
N ARG A 250 -27.29 -23.63 13.02
CA ARG A 250 -27.59 -22.45 13.83
C ARG A 250 -29.00 -21.97 13.55
N LYS A 251 -29.70 -21.52 14.57
CA LYS A 251 -31.03 -20.94 14.47
C LYS A 251 -30.99 -19.42 14.42
N VAL A 252 -31.86 -18.81 13.63
CA VAL A 252 -32.13 -17.39 13.74
C VAL A 252 -32.91 -17.13 15.03
N GLU A 253 -32.41 -16.23 15.86
CA GLU A 253 -32.96 -15.95 17.20
C GLU A 253 -33.82 -14.68 17.20
N ARG A 254 -33.64 -13.78 16.22
CA ARG A 254 -34.32 -12.49 16.12
C ARG A 254 -34.39 -12.02 14.68
N ILE A 255 -35.42 -11.26 14.36
CA ILE A 255 -35.57 -10.58 13.06
C ILE A 255 -35.59 -9.08 13.27
N PHE A 256 -34.85 -8.34 12.44
CA PHE A 256 -34.97 -6.91 12.30
C PHE A 256 -35.55 -6.56 10.95
N LEU A 257 -36.67 -5.79 10.96
CA LEU A 257 -37.40 -5.38 9.77
C LEU A 257 -36.94 -3.99 9.31
N CYS A 258 -36.87 -3.82 8.01
CA CYS A 258 -36.72 -2.53 7.35
C CYS A 258 -37.44 -2.55 5.99
N GLY A 259 -37.42 -1.41 5.28
CA GLY A 259 -38.11 -1.25 4.00
C GLY A 259 -39.54 -0.70 4.14
N GLY A 260 -40.06 -0.21 3.03
CA GLY A 260 -41.38 0.49 3.03
C GLY A 260 -42.51 -0.38 3.51
N THR A 261 -42.56 -1.66 3.16
CA THR A 261 -43.64 -2.59 3.56
C THR A 261 -43.52 -2.99 5.04
N ALA A 262 -42.35 -2.83 5.67
CA ALA A 262 -42.19 -3.07 7.10
C ALA A 262 -43.05 -2.08 7.97
N GLN A 263 -43.55 -1.00 7.38
CA GLN A 263 -44.38 -0.02 8.06
C GLN A 263 -45.86 -0.45 8.16
N LEU A 264 -46.27 -1.60 7.60
CA LEU A 264 -47.59 -2.14 7.81
C LEU A 264 -47.86 -2.30 9.30
N THR A 265 -48.99 -1.73 9.76
CA THR A 265 -49.38 -1.76 11.17
C THR A 265 -49.47 -3.21 11.67
N ASN A 266 -48.90 -3.48 12.84
CA ASN A 266 -48.86 -4.79 13.51
C ASN A 266 -48.04 -5.87 12.75
N LEU A 267 -47.25 -5.52 11.76
CA LEU A 267 -46.43 -6.51 11.03
C LEU A 267 -45.35 -7.16 11.92
N PRO A 268 -44.62 -6.41 12.77
CA PRO A 268 -43.64 -7.03 13.67
C PRO A 268 -44.28 -8.04 14.63
N GLU A 269 -45.42 -7.69 15.24
CA GLU A 269 -46.14 -8.53 16.17
C GLU A 269 -46.70 -9.78 15.47
N TYR A 270 -47.27 -9.61 14.27
CA TYR A 270 -47.77 -10.71 13.47
C TYR A 270 -46.65 -11.70 13.10
N LEU A 271 -45.55 -11.18 12.60
CA LEU A 271 -44.38 -12.01 12.25
C LEU A 271 -43.80 -12.69 13.50
N SER A 272 -43.73 -12.00 14.64
CA SER A 272 -43.24 -12.58 15.89
C SER A 272 -44.10 -13.77 16.32
N ALA A 273 -45.41 -13.64 16.22
CA ALA A 273 -46.34 -14.75 16.52
C ALA A 273 -46.19 -15.92 15.54
N GLN A 274 -46.06 -15.67 14.23
CA GLN A 274 -45.91 -16.70 13.21
C GLN A 274 -44.57 -17.43 13.26
N MET A 275 -43.49 -16.72 13.57
CA MET A 275 -42.15 -17.25 13.60
C MET A 275 -41.68 -17.74 14.99
N SER A 276 -42.46 -17.47 16.04
CA SER A 276 -42.15 -17.76 17.44
C SER A 276 -40.78 -17.23 17.88
N MET A 277 -40.45 -16.01 17.41
CA MET A 277 -39.19 -15.32 17.78
C MET A 277 -39.41 -13.79 17.80
N PRO A 278 -38.56 -13.02 18.51
CA PRO A 278 -38.63 -11.56 18.51
C PRO A 278 -38.47 -10.97 17.12
N VAL A 279 -39.34 -10.04 16.77
CA VAL A 279 -39.31 -9.28 15.53
C VAL A 279 -39.48 -7.79 15.86
N ASP A 280 -38.49 -7.00 15.51
CA ASP A 280 -38.46 -5.56 15.77
C ASP A 280 -38.08 -4.79 14.50
N HIS A 281 -38.39 -3.50 14.46
CA HIS A 281 -37.80 -2.62 13.44
C HIS A 281 -36.29 -2.49 13.68
N LEU A 282 -35.54 -2.35 12.59
CA LEU A 282 -34.11 -2.18 12.66
C LEU A 282 -33.76 -0.88 13.40
N PRO A 283 -33.04 -0.92 14.54
CA PRO A 283 -32.67 0.27 15.31
C PRO A 283 -31.50 1.00 14.64
N LEU A 284 -31.78 1.75 13.58
CA LEU A 284 -30.79 2.50 12.84
C LEU A 284 -30.70 3.94 13.34
N GLU A 285 -29.57 4.28 13.93
CA GLU A 285 -29.22 5.64 14.38
C GLU A 285 -27.99 6.11 13.60
N PRO A 286 -28.14 6.76 12.44
CA PRO A 286 -27.00 7.24 11.67
C PRO A 286 -26.26 8.33 12.44
N PRO A 287 -24.90 8.34 12.39
CA PRO A 287 -24.14 9.42 13.00
C PRO A 287 -24.35 10.73 12.24
N GLY A 288 -24.46 11.82 12.97
CA GLY A 288 -24.67 13.16 12.44
C GLY A 288 -26.00 13.76 12.85
N GLY A 289 -26.11 15.06 12.77
CA GLY A 289 -27.31 15.82 13.14
C GLY A 289 -28.34 15.95 12.02
N THR A 290 -28.36 15.06 11.04
CA THR A 290 -29.33 15.14 9.93
C THR A 290 -30.73 14.94 10.43
N ALA A 291 -31.61 15.90 10.15
CA ALA A 291 -33.03 15.78 10.47
C ALA A 291 -33.63 14.70 9.55
N LEU A 292 -33.86 13.53 10.13
CA LEU A 292 -34.60 12.43 9.48
C LEU A 292 -36.07 12.53 9.79
N GLY A 293 -36.92 12.21 8.81
CA GLY A 293 -38.34 12.00 9.04
C GLY A 293 -38.58 10.75 9.89
N PRO A 294 -39.76 10.64 10.53
CA PRO A 294 -40.05 9.50 11.41
C PRO A 294 -39.98 8.13 10.72
N GLN A 295 -40.21 8.08 9.41
CA GLN A 295 -40.19 6.84 8.61
C GLN A 295 -38.80 6.54 7.99
N ASP A 296 -37.90 7.52 7.91
CA ASP A 296 -36.61 7.38 7.25
C ASP A 296 -35.75 6.26 7.84
N PRO A 297 -35.66 6.07 9.17
CA PRO A 297 -34.86 4.97 9.75
C PRO A 297 -35.32 3.58 9.31
N VAL A 298 -36.57 3.42 8.94
CA VAL A 298 -37.10 2.13 8.45
C VAL A 298 -36.85 1.93 6.97
N ILE A 299 -36.87 2.99 6.17
CA ILE A 299 -36.76 2.92 4.69
C ILE A 299 -35.29 3.02 4.23
N MET A 300 -34.48 3.81 4.92
CA MET A 300 -33.13 4.15 4.56
C MET A 300 -32.10 2.99 4.61
N PRO A 301 -32.26 1.91 5.39
CA PRO A 301 -31.21 0.94 5.67
C PRO A 301 -30.48 0.41 4.44
N HIS A 302 -31.20 0.11 3.35
CA HIS A 302 -30.58 -0.38 2.13
C HIS A 302 -29.59 0.65 1.52
N ALA A 303 -30.05 1.88 1.30
CA ALA A 303 -29.21 2.95 0.72
C ALA A 303 -28.04 3.31 1.65
N TYR A 304 -28.31 3.32 2.97
CA TYR A 304 -27.27 3.57 3.97
C TYR A 304 -26.20 2.48 3.98
N GLY A 305 -26.61 1.20 3.88
CA GLY A 305 -25.68 0.09 3.76
C GLY A 305 -24.78 0.15 2.51
N LEU A 306 -25.33 0.59 1.37
CA LEU A 306 -24.55 0.86 0.17
C LEU A 306 -23.56 2.03 0.37
N GLY A 307 -23.98 3.09 1.06
CA GLY A 307 -23.09 4.18 1.46
C GLY A 307 -21.93 3.70 2.32
N MET A 308 -22.23 2.86 3.33
CA MET A 308 -21.20 2.23 4.18
C MET A 308 -20.25 1.34 3.37
N ARG A 309 -20.76 0.60 2.40
CA ARG A 309 -19.94 -0.19 1.47
C ARG A 309 -18.93 0.67 0.70
N GLY A 310 -19.33 1.85 0.30
CA GLY A 310 -18.46 2.81 -0.40
C GLY A 310 -17.38 3.44 0.47
N LEU A 311 -17.67 3.62 1.76
CA LEU A 311 -16.75 4.26 2.72
C LEU A 311 -15.78 3.28 3.38
N PHE A 312 -16.21 2.04 3.67
CA PHE A 312 -15.45 1.03 4.41
C PHE A 312 -15.08 -0.17 3.55
N ASP A 313 -14.35 0.08 2.48
CA ASP A 313 -13.83 -0.98 1.62
C ASP A 313 -12.97 -1.96 2.43
N GLY A 314 -13.26 -3.27 2.29
CA GLY A 314 -12.57 -4.34 3.01
C GLY A 314 -13.17 -4.75 4.37
N ARG A 315 -14.07 -3.98 4.97
CA ARG A 315 -14.84 -4.39 6.17
C ARG A 315 -16.25 -4.85 5.84
N CYS A 316 -16.85 -4.25 4.83
CA CYS A 316 -18.20 -4.55 4.34
C CYS A 316 -18.20 -5.72 3.32
N SER A 317 -19.23 -5.78 2.49
CA SER A 317 -19.29 -6.71 1.36
C SER A 317 -18.00 -6.66 0.52
N GLN A 318 -17.50 -7.83 0.10
CA GLN A 318 -16.39 -7.93 -0.86
C GLN A 318 -16.90 -8.10 -2.30
N ILE A 319 -18.21 -8.22 -2.46
CA ILE A 319 -18.83 -8.35 -3.77
C ILE A 319 -18.72 -7.03 -4.52
N ASN A 320 -18.26 -7.12 -5.74
CA ASN A 320 -18.31 -6.05 -6.72
C ASN A 320 -18.45 -6.68 -8.10
N LEU A 321 -19.53 -6.40 -8.78
CA LEU A 321 -19.83 -6.93 -10.10
C LEU A 321 -19.12 -6.15 -11.23
N LEU A 322 -18.44 -5.04 -10.91
CA LEU A 322 -17.57 -4.32 -11.86
C LEU A 322 -16.24 -5.05 -12.01
N ARG A 323 -16.24 -6.16 -12.73
CA ARG A 323 -15.07 -7.00 -13.01
C ARG A 323 -14.88 -7.17 -14.51
N ASP A 324 -13.73 -7.66 -14.91
CA ASP A 324 -13.36 -7.99 -16.28
C ASP A 324 -13.62 -6.81 -17.24
N GLU A 325 -14.50 -6.96 -18.19
CA GLU A 325 -14.86 -5.90 -19.14
C GLU A 325 -15.60 -4.71 -18.53
N PHE A 326 -16.29 -4.93 -17.40
CA PHE A 326 -17.01 -3.90 -16.63
C PHE A 326 -16.14 -3.25 -15.55
N ALA A 327 -14.85 -3.61 -15.45
CA ALA A 327 -13.97 -3.06 -14.42
C ALA A 327 -13.97 -1.52 -14.46
N TYR A 328 -14.20 -0.92 -13.29
CA TYR A 328 -14.20 0.54 -13.17
C TYR A 328 -12.85 1.11 -13.64
N ARG A 329 -12.87 1.75 -14.78
CA ARG A 329 -11.71 2.47 -15.30
C ARG A 329 -11.74 3.88 -14.73
N THR A 330 -10.85 4.13 -13.79
CA THR A 330 -10.64 5.51 -13.31
C THR A 330 -10.24 6.36 -14.52
N GLU A 331 -11.12 7.24 -14.96
CA GLU A 331 -10.74 8.22 -16.00
C GLU A 331 -9.62 9.10 -15.44
N ILE A 332 -8.41 8.82 -15.91
CA ILE A 332 -7.17 9.54 -15.54
C ILE A 332 -7.21 11.01 -16.02
N LYS A 333 -8.33 11.48 -16.62
CA LYS A 333 -8.45 12.86 -17.13
C LYS A 333 -8.14 13.91 -16.06
N GLY A 334 -8.58 13.71 -14.81
CA GLY A 334 -8.23 14.61 -13.70
C GLY A 334 -6.78 14.49 -13.21
N LEU A 335 -6.15 13.31 -13.38
CA LEU A 335 -4.76 13.11 -12.99
C LEU A 335 -3.78 13.70 -14.01
N ARG A 336 -4.15 13.73 -15.31
CA ARG A 336 -3.29 14.31 -16.37
C ARG A 336 -2.93 15.77 -16.06
N GLY A 337 -3.91 16.58 -15.65
CA GLY A 337 -3.65 17.96 -15.22
C GLY A 337 -2.68 18.04 -14.04
N LYS A 338 -2.92 17.26 -13.00
CA LYS A 338 -2.05 17.21 -11.81
C LYS A 338 -0.66 16.65 -12.12
N MET A 339 -0.54 15.67 -13.02
CA MET A 339 0.74 15.15 -13.52
C MET A 339 1.52 16.17 -14.34
N ILE A 340 0.86 17.01 -15.15
CA ILE A 340 1.49 18.10 -15.88
C ILE A 340 2.02 19.14 -14.90
N TYR A 341 1.25 19.56 -13.90
CA TYR A 341 1.72 20.48 -12.84
C TYR A 341 2.91 19.91 -12.06
N LEU A 342 2.87 18.63 -11.71
CA LEU A 342 3.98 17.96 -11.04
C LEU A 342 5.22 17.89 -11.94
N GLY A 343 5.05 17.61 -13.24
CA GLY A 343 6.13 17.59 -14.22
C GLY A 343 6.76 18.97 -14.41
N VAL A 344 5.95 20.03 -14.48
CA VAL A 344 6.44 21.42 -14.55
C VAL A 344 7.18 21.82 -13.27
N ALA A 345 6.65 21.47 -12.09
CA ALA A 345 7.31 21.74 -10.81
C ALA A 345 8.66 21.03 -10.69
N LEU A 346 8.73 19.75 -11.07
CA LEU A 346 9.98 18.98 -11.13
C LEU A 346 10.99 19.57 -12.14
N GLY A 347 10.50 19.99 -13.31
CA GLY A 347 11.31 20.68 -14.32
C GLY A 347 11.91 22.00 -13.83
N LEU A 348 11.13 22.79 -13.09
CA LEU A 348 11.61 24.02 -12.45
C LEU A 348 12.69 23.74 -11.40
N VAL A 349 12.48 22.74 -10.53
CA VAL A 349 13.48 22.36 -9.52
C VAL A 349 14.76 21.86 -10.18
N ALA A 350 14.65 21.02 -11.23
CA ALA A 350 15.80 20.54 -11.97
C ALA A 350 16.55 21.70 -12.66
N SER A 351 15.82 22.65 -13.25
CA SER A 351 16.40 23.87 -13.87
C SER A 351 17.16 24.72 -12.86
N LEU A 352 16.61 24.92 -11.65
CA LEU A 352 17.29 25.63 -10.56
C LEU A 352 18.57 24.90 -10.12
N PHE A 353 18.51 23.57 -10.04
CA PHE A 353 19.68 22.76 -9.69
C PHE A 353 20.81 22.84 -10.72
N VAL A 354 20.43 22.78 -12.01
CA VAL A 354 21.38 22.97 -13.11
C VAL A 354 21.95 24.36 -13.10
N PHE A 355 21.13 25.38 -12.88
CA PHE A 355 21.57 26.77 -12.78
C PHE A 355 22.57 26.97 -11.63
N ASP A 356 22.29 26.43 -10.45
CA ASP A 356 23.21 26.48 -9.27
C ASP A 356 24.52 25.75 -9.60
N ALA A 357 24.45 24.55 -10.18
CA ALA A 357 25.64 23.78 -10.56
C ALA A 357 26.51 24.53 -11.58
N VAL A 358 25.91 25.13 -12.62
CA VAL A 358 26.60 25.93 -13.62
C VAL A 358 27.18 27.19 -13.00
N SER A 359 26.45 27.86 -12.12
CA SER A 359 26.91 29.06 -11.41
C SER A 359 28.13 28.75 -10.54
N ARG A 360 28.08 27.68 -9.76
CA ARG A 360 29.22 27.21 -8.94
C ARG A 360 30.41 26.80 -9.80
N TYR A 361 30.16 26.13 -10.93
CA TYR A 361 31.23 25.76 -11.85
C TYR A 361 31.91 26.98 -12.45
N THR A 362 31.13 27.97 -12.92
CA THR A 362 31.68 29.20 -13.51
C THR A 362 32.42 30.06 -12.45
N ALA A 363 31.92 30.15 -11.22
CA ALA A 363 32.59 30.84 -10.14
C ALA A 363 33.95 30.20 -9.82
N LYS A 364 33.98 28.84 -9.65
CA LYS A 364 35.23 28.10 -9.43
C LYS A 364 36.20 28.20 -10.60
N LYS A 365 35.70 28.20 -11.83
CA LYS A 365 36.53 28.36 -13.02
C LYS A 365 37.16 29.74 -13.10
N ASN A 366 36.41 30.78 -12.72
CA ASN A 366 36.94 32.15 -12.66
C ASN A 366 37.99 32.29 -11.56
N GLU A 367 37.75 31.74 -10.36
CA GLU A 367 38.71 31.70 -9.27
C GLU A 367 40.00 30.96 -9.67
N TYR A 368 39.85 29.77 -10.29
CA TYR A 368 40.99 29.03 -10.83
C TYR A 368 41.77 29.82 -11.88
N ASN A 369 41.13 30.51 -12.77
CA ASN A 369 41.77 31.35 -13.80
C ASN A 369 42.47 32.58 -13.17
N ALA A 370 41.89 33.20 -12.14
CA ALA A 370 42.50 34.29 -11.39
C ALA A 370 43.79 33.81 -10.67
N LEU A 371 43.71 32.69 -9.95
CA LEU A 371 44.81 32.08 -9.25
C LEU A 371 45.93 31.65 -10.23
N LYS A 372 45.58 31.12 -11.39
CA LYS A 372 46.53 30.78 -12.44
C LYS A 372 47.27 31.99 -13.01
N LYS A 373 46.57 33.12 -13.15
CA LYS A 373 47.21 34.41 -13.55
C LYS A 373 48.16 34.92 -12.50
N GLU A 374 47.78 34.85 -11.23
CA GLU A 374 48.62 35.27 -10.08
C GLU A 374 49.87 34.40 -9.99
N VAL A 375 49.73 33.07 -10.06
CA VAL A 375 50.90 32.14 -10.11
C VAL A 375 51.81 32.43 -11.27
N LEU A 376 51.27 32.73 -12.47
CA LEU A 376 52.05 33.14 -13.63
C LEU A 376 52.75 34.50 -13.43
N GLY A 377 52.14 35.43 -12.73
CA GLY A 377 52.72 36.72 -12.34
C GLY A 377 53.96 36.52 -11.46
N VAL A 378 53.78 35.83 -10.34
CA VAL A 378 54.86 35.52 -9.39
C VAL A 378 55.98 34.70 -10.07
N PHE A 379 55.62 33.78 -10.93
CA PHE A 379 56.63 32.99 -11.67
C PHE A 379 57.49 33.85 -12.60
N LYS A 380 56.89 34.81 -13.35
CA LYS A 380 57.62 35.75 -14.23
C LYS A 380 58.50 36.72 -13.48
N GLU A 381 58.07 37.20 -12.29
CA GLU A 381 58.88 38.05 -11.43
C GLU A 381 60.07 37.31 -10.85
N THR A 382 59.89 36.07 -10.45
CA THR A 382 60.96 35.28 -9.82
C THR A 382 61.96 34.71 -10.85
N PHE A 383 61.50 34.46 -12.11
CA PHE A 383 62.36 33.89 -13.17
C PHE A 383 62.24 34.65 -14.51
N PRO A 384 62.79 35.82 -14.64
CA PRO A 384 62.62 36.71 -15.81
C PRO A 384 63.24 36.18 -17.12
N GLY A 385 63.99 35.06 -17.09
CA GLY A 385 64.65 34.50 -18.25
C GLY A 385 63.92 33.34 -18.96
N VAL A 386 62.71 32.94 -18.56
CA VAL A 386 61.97 31.76 -19.10
C VAL A 386 61.01 32.22 -20.20
N LYS A 387 61.30 31.88 -21.48
CA LYS A 387 60.46 32.26 -22.63
C LYS A 387 59.20 31.42 -22.87
N GLN A 388 59.14 30.20 -22.35
CA GLN A 388 57.92 29.37 -22.47
C GLN A 388 57.53 28.80 -21.11
N VAL A 389 56.31 29.09 -20.65
CA VAL A 389 55.77 28.62 -19.38
C VAL A 389 54.72 27.57 -19.64
N GLY A 390 55.11 26.32 -19.73
CA GLY A 390 54.20 25.15 -19.77
C GLY A 390 54.10 24.54 -18.38
N GLY A 391 53.00 24.83 -17.66
CA GLY A 391 52.78 24.28 -16.29
C GLY A 391 53.62 25.00 -15.20
N ALA A 392 53.39 26.30 -15.01
CA ALA A 392 54.12 27.19 -14.06
C ALA A 392 54.29 26.57 -12.66
N SER A 393 53.25 25.92 -12.11
CA SER A 393 53.29 25.27 -10.79
C SER A 393 54.24 24.04 -10.75
N GLN A 394 54.29 23.25 -11.82
CA GLN A 394 55.22 22.11 -11.91
C GLN A 394 56.65 22.55 -12.10
N GLN A 395 56.87 23.55 -12.95
CA GLN A 395 58.21 24.12 -13.17
C GLN A 395 58.73 24.80 -11.91
N MET A 396 57.88 25.48 -11.14
CA MET A 396 58.25 26.07 -9.86
C MET A 396 58.61 25.01 -8.81
N LYS A 397 57.85 23.91 -8.70
CA LYS A 397 58.16 22.80 -7.83
C LYS A 397 59.48 22.14 -8.18
N SER A 398 59.77 21.87 -9.48
CA SER A 398 61.02 21.27 -9.90
C SER A 398 62.22 22.16 -9.64
N ARG A 399 62.07 23.49 -9.83
CA ARG A 399 63.14 24.42 -9.54
C ARG A 399 63.39 24.62 -8.04
N ILE A 400 62.35 24.61 -7.22
CA ILE A 400 62.50 24.65 -5.76
C ILE A 400 63.22 23.38 -5.27
N LEU A 401 62.85 22.19 -5.79
CA LEU A 401 63.54 20.93 -5.48
C LEU A 401 65.00 20.95 -5.92
N ASP A 402 65.30 21.54 -7.07
CA ASP A 402 66.68 21.66 -7.58
C ASP A 402 67.53 22.61 -6.74
N LEU A 403 66.94 23.75 -6.32
CA LEU A 403 67.58 24.69 -5.38
C LEU A 403 67.74 24.08 -3.98
N GLN A 404 66.79 23.29 -3.49
CA GLN A 404 66.93 22.56 -2.22
C GLN A 404 68.01 21.51 -2.31
N LYS A 405 68.14 20.77 -3.41
CA LYS A 405 69.23 19.82 -3.62
C LYS A 405 70.57 20.49 -3.68
N LYS A 406 70.70 21.64 -4.34
CA LYS A 406 71.92 22.46 -4.36
C LYS A 406 72.27 23.06 -3.00
N SER A 407 71.29 23.51 -2.22
CA SER A 407 71.49 23.95 -0.86
C SER A 407 71.95 22.86 0.08
N LEU A 408 71.34 21.67 0.01
CA LEU A 408 71.76 20.49 0.75
C LEU A 408 73.18 20.05 0.37
N ALA A 409 73.55 20.10 -0.92
CA ALA A 409 74.91 19.82 -1.37
C ALA A 409 75.93 20.86 -0.86
N LEU A 410 75.57 22.11 -0.69
CA LEU A 410 76.41 23.15 -0.07
C LEU A 410 76.51 23.01 1.45
N VAL A 411 75.50 22.56 2.12
CA VAL A 411 75.49 22.28 3.56
C VAL A 411 76.35 21.04 3.89
N SER A 412 76.40 20.05 2.98
CA SER A 412 77.28 18.90 3.16
C SER A 412 78.79 19.19 2.99
N LEU A 413 79.15 20.36 2.51
CA LEU A 413 80.47 20.86 2.40
C LEU A 413 80.96 21.73 3.53
N GLY A 414 80.13 22.13 4.46
CA GLY A 414 80.57 23.12 5.46
C GLY A 414 79.71 23.23 6.75
N GLY A 415 79.08 22.19 7.25
CA GLY A 415 78.24 22.42 8.43
C GLY A 415 77.60 21.24 9.13
N SER A 416 78.11 20.02 8.94
CA SER A 416 77.58 18.89 9.76
C SER A 416 78.40 18.81 11.05
N PRO A 417 77.82 18.60 12.22
CA PRO A 417 78.54 18.45 13.50
C PRO A 417 79.43 17.20 13.57
N VAL A 418 79.23 16.29 12.61
CA VAL A 418 80.08 15.05 12.49
C VAL A 418 80.57 14.96 11.07
N THR A 419 81.90 15.00 10.90
CA THR A 419 82.53 14.86 9.60
C THR A 419 82.87 13.39 9.28
N ALA A 420 83.06 13.06 7.97
CA ALA A 420 83.44 11.74 7.57
C ALA A 420 84.75 11.32 8.24
N LEU A 421 85.63 12.26 8.51
CA LEU A 421 86.90 12.04 9.22
C LEU A 421 86.65 11.63 10.68
N ASP A 422 85.70 12.24 11.35
CA ASP A 422 85.38 11.89 12.73
C ASP A 422 84.80 10.46 12.79
N LEU A 423 83.96 10.06 11.82
CA LEU A 423 83.45 8.69 11.73
C LEU A 423 84.47 7.66 11.42
N ILE A 424 85.47 7.95 10.57
CA ILE A 424 86.59 7.05 10.30
C ILE A 424 87.45 6.90 11.55
N ARG A 425 87.72 7.98 12.25
CA ARG A 425 88.42 8.00 13.49
C ARG A 425 87.76 7.15 14.56
N GLU A 426 86.45 7.33 14.76
CA GLU A 426 85.67 6.56 15.76
C GLU A 426 85.66 5.05 15.43
N VAL A 427 85.51 4.69 14.17
CA VAL A 427 85.52 3.28 13.75
C VAL A 427 86.92 2.70 14.00
N THR A 428 87.98 3.46 13.77
CA THR A 428 89.41 3.03 13.94
C THR A 428 89.77 2.87 15.43
N GLU A 429 89.43 3.86 16.26
CA GLU A 429 89.71 3.89 17.69
C GLU A 429 88.98 2.78 18.49
N ARG A 430 87.77 2.38 17.98
CA ARG A 430 86.96 1.35 18.65
C ARG A 430 87.21 -0.07 18.11
N THR A 431 88.04 -0.22 17.08
CA THR A 431 88.42 -1.53 16.66
C THR A 431 89.29 -2.16 17.76
N PRO A 432 89.00 -3.38 18.28
CA PRO A 432 89.75 -4.00 19.39
C PRO A 432 91.22 -4.20 19.08
N ALA A 433 92.04 -3.88 20.04
CA ALA A 433 93.46 -4.15 19.94
C ALA A 433 93.74 -5.67 19.74
N GLY A 434 94.44 -6.00 18.67
CA GLY A 434 94.73 -7.40 18.33
C GLY A 434 93.86 -8.01 17.22
N VAL A 435 93.01 -7.20 16.58
CA VAL A 435 92.26 -7.56 15.38
C VAL A 435 92.87 -6.81 14.20
N GLU A 436 93.46 -7.57 13.28
CA GLU A 436 94.00 -7.00 12.02
C GLU A 436 92.79 -6.72 11.10
N ILE A 437 92.60 -5.43 10.75
CA ILE A 437 91.56 -5.00 9.82
C ILE A 437 92.19 -4.20 8.69
N ASP A 438 91.91 -4.61 7.46
CA ASP A 438 92.31 -3.87 6.26
C ASP A 438 91.03 -3.32 5.61
N VAL A 439 90.80 -2.02 5.71
CA VAL A 439 89.58 -1.37 5.22
C VAL A 439 89.75 -0.99 3.75
N SER A 440 89.04 -1.68 2.89
CA SER A 440 89.10 -1.49 1.43
C SER A 440 88.21 -0.38 0.90
N ALA A 441 87.10 -0.11 1.57
CA ALA A 441 86.17 0.99 1.21
C ALA A 441 85.43 1.50 2.41
N PHE A 442 85.25 2.82 2.47
CA PHE A 442 84.46 3.52 3.44
C PHE A 442 83.55 4.47 2.68
N SER A 443 82.22 4.35 2.87
CA SER A 443 81.27 5.26 2.29
C SER A 443 80.31 5.80 3.36
N PHE A 444 80.10 7.06 3.32
CA PHE A 444 79.24 7.79 4.25
C PHE A 444 78.11 8.47 3.50
N ASP A 445 76.89 8.29 4.00
CA ASP A 445 75.67 8.92 3.59
C ASP A 445 75.03 9.55 4.84
N ALA A 446 74.21 10.57 4.74
CA ALA A 446 73.66 11.32 5.87
C ALA A 446 73.05 10.44 6.99
N GLU A 447 72.63 9.25 6.70
CA GLU A 447 71.97 8.31 7.63
C GLU A 447 72.76 7.03 7.89
N LYS A 448 73.75 6.68 7.03
CA LYS A 448 74.42 5.38 7.07
C LYS A 448 75.90 5.47 6.72
N VAL A 449 76.68 4.75 7.47
CA VAL A 449 78.07 4.48 7.16
C VAL A 449 78.25 3.01 6.69
N ARG A 450 78.91 2.80 5.62
CA ARG A 450 79.27 1.45 5.13
C ARG A 450 80.76 1.30 5.15
N VAL A 451 81.21 0.25 5.81
CA VAL A 451 82.58 -0.13 5.90
C VAL A 451 82.76 -1.48 5.27
N SER A 452 83.67 -1.59 4.30
CA SER A 452 84.09 -2.86 3.69
C SER A 452 85.55 -3.07 3.97
N GLY A 453 85.90 -4.27 4.36
CA GLY A 453 87.33 -4.59 4.67
C GLY A 453 87.54 -6.09 4.77
N ARG A 454 88.76 -6.45 5.13
CA ARG A 454 89.24 -7.82 5.37
C ARG A 454 89.78 -7.97 6.77
N THR A 455 89.60 -9.13 7.35
CA THR A 455 90.18 -9.51 8.64
C THR A 455 90.57 -11.01 8.63
N ASP A 456 91.17 -11.44 9.70
CA ASP A 456 91.76 -12.81 9.81
C ASP A 456 90.73 -13.91 10.05
N SER A 457 89.61 -13.60 10.70
CA SER A 457 88.57 -14.60 11.05
C SER A 457 87.17 -14.04 11.18
N PHE A 458 86.09 -14.88 11.14
CA PHE A 458 84.74 -14.51 11.44
C PHE A 458 84.62 -14.06 12.89
N GLU A 459 85.42 -14.60 13.82
CA GLU A 459 85.41 -14.19 15.21
C GLU A 459 85.84 -12.71 15.35
N SER A 460 86.81 -12.31 14.54
CA SER A 460 87.30 -10.92 14.46
C SER A 460 86.22 -9.99 13.91
N VAL A 461 85.44 -10.43 12.92
CA VAL A 461 84.25 -9.66 12.43
C VAL A 461 83.20 -9.45 13.54
N ASP A 462 82.94 -10.51 14.32
CA ASP A 462 81.98 -10.43 15.42
C ASP A 462 82.49 -9.52 16.58
N ARG A 463 83.80 -9.55 16.87
CA ARG A 463 84.40 -8.61 17.83
C ARG A 463 84.31 -7.15 17.37
N ILE A 464 84.56 -6.88 16.08
CA ILE A 464 84.40 -5.54 15.51
C ILE A 464 82.96 -5.09 15.60
N LEU A 465 82.03 -5.95 15.26
CA LEU A 465 80.60 -5.64 15.29
C LEU A 465 80.17 -5.31 16.70
N LYS A 466 80.50 -6.10 17.69
CA LYS A 466 80.19 -5.85 19.10
C LYS A 466 80.82 -4.57 19.67
N ALA A 467 82.04 -4.27 19.22
CA ALA A 467 82.76 -3.09 19.68
C ALA A 467 82.20 -1.80 19.11
N LEU A 468 81.56 -1.84 17.93
CA LEU A 468 80.93 -0.70 17.28
C LEU A 468 79.47 -0.51 17.71
N ASP A 469 78.75 -1.59 18.12
CA ASP A 469 77.35 -1.57 18.43
C ASP A 469 76.97 -0.83 19.76
N GLY A 470 77.96 -0.46 20.55
CA GLY A 470 77.69 0.23 21.83
C GLY A 470 77.96 1.73 21.80
N TYR A 471 78.14 2.37 20.64
CA TYR A 471 78.49 3.76 20.53
C TYR A 471 77.30 4.71 20.38
N GLU A 472 77.33 5.84 21.13
CA GLU A 472 76.16 6.75 21.21
C GLU A 472 75.68 7.29 19.86
N LEU A 473 76.57 7.49 18.90
CA LEU A 473 76.20 7.98 17.55
C LEU A 473 75.74 6.88 16.59
N PHE A 474 75.88 5.63 16.97
CA PHE A 474 75.50 4.48 16.16
C PHE A 474 74.16 3.91 16.69
N GLU A 475 73.09 3.95 15.90
CA GLU A 475 71.79 3.41 16.27
C GLU A 475 71.82 1.87 16.15
N LYS A 476 72.39 1.37 15.11
CA LYS A 476 72.42 -0.06 14.83
C LYS A 476 73.60 -0.41 13.91
N VAL A 477 74.42 -1.41 14.29
CA VAL A 477 75.49 -1.96 13.45
C VAL A 477 75.03 -3.32 12.92
N THR A 478 75.06 -3.50 11.62
CA THR A 478 74.62 -4.74 10.98
C THR A 478 75.73 -5.28 10.02
N LEU A 479 75.93 -6.57 10.06
CA LEU A 479 76.80 -7.26 9.09
C LEU A 479 76.00 -7.52 7.80
N SER A 480 76.35 -6.87 6.72
CA SER A 480 75.65 -7.02 5.44
C SER A 480 76.19 -8.23 4.65
N ASN A 481 77.45 -8.53 4.76
CA ASN A 481 78.08 -9.70 4.11
C ASN A 481 79.37 -10.07 4.82
N ALA A 482 79.64 -11.36 4.93
CA ALA A 482 81.02 -11.86 5.30
C ALA A 482 81.33 -13.16 4.53
N LYS A 483 82.46 -13.21 3.87
CA LYS A 483 82.81 -14.34 3.02
C LYS A 483 84.35 -14.57 3.10
N VAL A 484 84.78 -15.81 3.22
CA VAL A 484 86.19 -16.18 3.18
C VAL A 484 86.69 -16.07 1.75
N ASP A 485 87.80 -15.36 1.55
CA ASP A 485 88.50 -15.38 0.28
C ASP A 485 89.41 -16.66 0.19
N ALA A 486 89.16 -17.46 -0.84
CA ALA A 486 89.84 -18.76 -1.05
C ALA A 486 91.35 -18.65 -1.36
N LYS A 487 91.82 -17.42 -1.62
CA LYS A 487 93.23 -17.19 -1.95
C LYS A 487 94.08 -16.91 -0.71
N ASP A 488 93.58 -16.13 0.25
CA ASP A 488 94.41 -15.62 1.36
C ASP A 488 93.91 -16.13 2.73
N ASN A 489 92.85 -16.96 2.73
CA ASN A 489 92.12 -17.45 3.93
C ASN A 489 91.72 -16.34 4.90
N LYS A 490 91.56 -15.06 4.41
CA LYS A 490 91.06 -13.92 5.12
C LYS A 490 89.53 -13.75 4.88
N VAL A 491 88.84 -13.10 5.78
CA VAL A 491 87.37 -12.87 5.70
C VAL A 491 87.11 -11.47 5.19
N ASP A 492 86.52 -11.38 3.99
CA ASP A 492 85.95 -10.14 3.47
C ASP A 492 84.65 -9.83 4.19
N PHE A 493 84.47 -8.65 4.73
CA PHE A 493 83.25 -8.25 5.43
C PHE A 493 82.72 -6.91 4.92
N LYS A 494 81.40 -6.73 5.06
CA LYS A 494 80.70 -5.46 4.84
C LYS A 494 79.81 -5.16 6.02
N LEU A 495 80.09 -4.05 6.70
CA LEU A 495 79.26 -3.53 7.81
C LEU A 495 78.42 -2.34 7.33
N SER A 496 77.19 -2.28 7.80
CA SER A 496 76.33 -1.12 7.63
C SER A 496 75.96 -0.59 9.02
N ILE A 497 76.33 0.65 9.27
CA ILE A 497 76.11 1.34 10.53
C ILE A 497 75.08 2.42 10.28
N SER A 498 73.91 2.35 10.93
CA SER A 498 72.98 3.40 10.92
C SER A 498 73.31 4.46 11.97
N LEU A 499 73.30 5.70 11.57
CA LEU A 499 73.61 6.81 12.48
C LEU A 499 72.30 7.26 13.22
N ARG A 500 72.43 7.55 14.51
CA ARG A 500 71.35 8.10 15.27
C ARG A 500 71.13 9.56 14.82
N SER A 501 69.89 9.90 14.42
CA SER A 501 69.53 11.29 14.09
C SER A 501 69.74 12.16 15.35
N LEU A 502 70.66 13.12 15.27
CA LEU A 502 70.85 14.15 16.30
C LEU A 502 69.73 15.16 16.26
#